data_b55132dc52cbbf546b5b4080c0fcd3d0
#
_entry.id   b55132dc52cbbf546b5b4080c0fcd3d0
#
_cell.length_a   1.000
_cell.length_b   1.000
_cell.length_c   1.000
_cell.angle_alpha   90.00
_cell.angle_beta   90.00
_cell.angle_gamma   90.00
#
_symmetry.space_group_name_H-M   'P 1'
#
loop_
_entity.id
_entity.type
_entity.pdbx_description
1 polymer ?
#
loop_
_entity_poly.entity_id
_entity_poly.type
_entity_poly.pdbx_seq_one_letter_code
_entity_poly.pdbx_strand_id
1 'polypeptide(L)'
;PACLGGVAPRDWCMVYPFVRSYDWYLLPDEERSRIMAAHGRNGFSKYPDVKGSTLAAFGMSDYEWVLAFEADTLDRLEGVIHHQRYTEARLHVRQDTPFYTGSRVSPREWAERQPRA
;
A
#
# COMPACT_ATOMS: atom_id res chain seq x y z
N PRO A 1 -10.53 -4.81 -0.58
CA PRO A 1 -9.52 -4.27 0.34
C PRO A 1 -9.73 -4.82 1.75
N ALA A 2 -8.64 -5.15 2.44
CA ALA A 2 -8.69 -5.72 3.79
C ALA A 2 -9.42 -4.78 4.77
N CYS A 3 -9.22 -3.48 4.64
CA CYS A 3 -9.85 -2.46 5.49
C CYS A 3 -11.38 -2.41 5.36
N LEU A 4 -11.94 -2.91 4.26
CA LEU A 4 -13.39 -2.96 4.02
C LEU A 4 -13.97 -4.37 4.22
N GLY A 5 -13.12 -5.38 4.32
CA GLY A 5 -13.50 -6.79 4.38
C GLY A 5 -13.67 -7.37 5.79
N GLY A 6 -13.71 -6.53 6.82
CA GLY A 6 -13.86 -7.00 8.21
C GLY A 6 -12.61 -7.63 8.81
N VAL A 7 -11.44 -7.46 8.15
CA VAL A 7 -10.16 -7.92 8.69
C VAL A 7 -9.75 -7.03 9.86
N ALA A 8 -9.36 -7.63 10.99
CA ALA A 8 -8.92 -6.88 12.16
C ALA A 8 -7.71 -5.99 11.82
N PRO A 9 -7.70 -4.72 12.27
CA PRO A 9 -6.58 -3.82 12.03
C PRO A 9 -5.32 -4.32 12.74
N ARG A 10 -4.16 -4.01 12.15
CA ARG A 10 -2.85 -4.30 12.72
C ARG A 10 -2.31 -3.07 13.48
N ASP A 11 -1.19 -3.24 14.17
CA ASP A 11 -0.65 -2.18 15.05
C ASP A 11 0.05 -1.05 14.29
N TRP A 12 0.49 -1.31 13.05
CA TRP A 12 1.15 -0.32 12.21
C TRP A 12 0.49 -0.23 10.84
N CYS A 13 0.44 0.99 10.31
CA CYS A 13 -0.13 1.26 8.99
C CYS A 13 0.77 2.21 8.21
N MET A 14 0.92 1.93 6.92
CA MET A 14 1.62 2.78 5.97
C MET A 14 0.71 3.04 4.80
N VAL A 15 0.43 4.32 4.53
CA VAL A 15 -0.44 4.76 3.44
C VAL A 15 0.36 5.56 2.45
N TYR A 16 0.18 5.27 1.17
CA TYR A 16 0.76 6.09 0.10
C TYR A 16 -0.10 6.04 -1.16
N PRO A 17 -0.09 7.13 -1.94
CA PRO A 17 -0.74 7.16 -3.24
C PRO A 17 0.19 6.59 -4.30
N PHE A 18 -0.36 6.13 -5.42
CA PHE A 18 0.47 5.86 -6.58
C PHE A 18 -0.24 6.14 -7.90
N VAL A 19 0.57 6.39 -8.91
CA VAL A 19 0.17 6.65 -10.29
C VAL A 19 0.94 5.69 -11.17
N ARG A 20 0.24 4.99 -12.06
CA ARG A 20 0.86 4.06 -13.00
C ARG A 20 1.66 4.80 -14.06
N SER A 21 2.59 4.11 -14.70
CA SER A 21 3.25 4.61 -15.92
C SER A 21 2.23 4.83 -17.03
N TYR A 22 2.55 5.70 -17.98
CA TYR A 22 1.62 6.06 -19.07
C TYR A 22 1.24 4.87 -19.95
N ASP A 23 2.10 3.88 -20.11
CA ASP A 23 1.87 2.70 -20.92
C ASP A 23 1.04 1.63 -20.22
N TRP A 24 0.92 1.66 -18.89
CA TRP A 24 0.29 0.60 -18.10
C TRP A 24 -1.09 0.21 -18.60
N TYR A 25 -1.99 1.20 -18.75
CA TYR A 25 -3.38 0.94 -19.15
C TYR A 25 -3.52 0.58 -20.64
N LEU A 26 -2.45 0.77 -21.42
CA LEU A 26 -2.41 0.42 -22.84
C LEU A 26 -1.83 -0.97 -23.09
N LEU A 27 -1.29 -1.62 -22.06
CA LEU A 27 -0.85 -2.99 -22.15
C LEU A 27 -2.06 -3.93 -22.32
N PRO A 28 -1.90 -5.06 -23.04
CA PRO A 28 -2.94 -6.10 -23.09
C PRO A 28 -3.31 -6.61 -21.70
N ASP A 29 -4.57 -6.98 -21.48
CA ASP A 29 -5.07 -7.46 -20.19
C ASP A 29 -4.26 -8.66 -19.66
N GLU A 30 -3.86 -9.58 -20.55
CA GLU A 30 -3.07 -10.75 -20.19
C GLU A 30 -1.71 -10.34 -19.60
N GLU A 31 -1.09 -9.31 -20.18
CA GLU A 31 0.22 -8.83 -19.75
C GLU A 31 0.13 -8.17 -18.37
N ARG A 32 -0.87 -7.30 -18.16
CA ARG A 32 -1.10 -6.70 -16.84
C ARG A 32 -1.39 -7.77 -15.79
N SER A 33 -2.19 -8.77 -16.13
CA SER A 33 -2.52 -9.87 -15.23
C SER A 33 -1.29 -10.68 -14.86
N ARG A 34 -0.42 -10.96 -15.82
CA ARG A 34 0.85 -11.66 -15.60
C ARG A 34 1.75 -10.88 -14.62
N ILE A 35 1.92 -9.59 -14.86
CA ILE A 35 2.76 -8.71 -14.02
C ILE A 35 2.20 -8.63 -12.60
N MET A 36 0.90 -8.43 -12.44
CA MET A 36 0.28 -8.32 -11.14
C MET A 36 0.24 -9.64 -10.38
N ALA A 37 0.06 -10.77 -11.07
CA ALA A 37 0.14 -12.07 -10.43
C ALA A 37 1.55 -12.35 -9.88
N ALA A 38 2.59 -12.02 -10.64
CA ALA A 38 3.99 -12.14 -10.19
C ALA A 38 4.26 -11.23 -8.99
N HIS A 39 3.78 -9.99 -9.03
CA HIS A 39 3.88 -9.04 -7.93
C HIS A 39 3.20 -9.55 -6.66
N GLY A 40 1.99 -10.08 -6.77
CA GLY A 40 1.24 -10.64 -5.64
C GLY A 40 1.94 -11.86 -5.04
N ARG A 41 2.40 -12.79 -5.87
CA ARG A 41 3.15 -13.97 -5.40
C ARG A 41 4.44 -13.56 -4.67
N ASN A 42 5.16 -12.58 -5.19
CA ASN A 42 6.38 -12.09 -4.57
C ASN A 42 6.13 -11.53 -3.17
N GLY A 43 5.10 -10.72 -3.00
CA GLY A 43 4.72 -10.19 -1.69
C GLY A 43 4.27 -11.27 -0.73
N PHE A 44 3.34 -12.12 -1.17
CA PHE A 44 2.77 -13.18 -0.33
C PHE A 44 3.81 -14.23 0.10
N SER A 45 4.79 -14.53 -0.74
CA SER A 45 5.82 -15.54 -0.45
C SER A 45 6.63 -15.23 0.82
N LYS A 46 6.86 -13.95 1.09
CA LYS A 46 7.70 -13.52 2.21
C LYS A 46 6.93 -12.72 3.27
N TYR A 47 5.85 -12.06 2.88
CA TYR A 47 5.06 -11.18 3.75
C TYR A 47 3.56 -11.53 3.76
N PRO A 48 3.19 -12.80 4.03
CA PRO A 48 1.78 -13.22 4.04
C PRO A 48 0.98 -12.59 5.19
N ASP A 49 1.66 -12.13 6.23
CA ASP A 49 1.12 -11.47 7.41
C ASP A 49 0.75 -9.99 7.16
N VAL A 50 1.37 -9.35 6.16
CA VAL A 50 1.09 -7.95 5.82
C VAL A 50 -0.21 -7.86 5.04
N LYS A 51 -1.13 -7.01 5.50
CA LYS A 51 -2.43 -6.81 4.86
C LYS A 51 -2.40 -5.58 3.98
N GLY A 52 -2.82 -5.74 2.73
CA GLY A 52 -2.88 -4.66 1.75
C GLY A 52 -4.31 -4.27 1.42
N SER A 53 -4.55 -2.98 1.32
CA SER A 53 -5.81 -2.40 0.85
C SER A 53 -5.51 -1.41 -0.25
N THR A 54 -6.00 -1.68 -1.46
CA THR A 54 -5.82 -0.80 -2.62
C THR A 54 -7.17 -0.21 -3.00
N LEU A 55 -7.24 1.12 -3.05
CA LEU A 55 -8.45 1.86 -3.35
C LEU A 55 -8.24 2.74 -4.58
N ALA A 56 -9.19 2.72 -5.51
CA ALA A 56 -9.18 3.60 -6.67
C ALA A 56 -9.52 5.04 -6.23
N ALA A 57 -8.79 6.01 -6.76
CA ALA A 57 -8.96 7.43 -6.44
C ALA A 57 -9.00 8.32 -7.70
N PHE A 58 -9.27 7.73 -8.85
CA PHE A 58 -9.37 8.45 -10.13
C PHE A 58 -10.40 9.56 -10.05
N GLY A 59 -9.96 10.79 -10.36
CA GLY A 59 -10.85 11.97 -10.35
C GLY A 59 -11.24 12.47 -8.97
N MET A 60 -10.94 11.74 -7.91
CA MET A 60 -11.20 12.13 -6.52
C MET A 60 -9.97 12.77 -5.87
N SER A 61 -8.81 12.63 -6.46
CA SER A 61 -7.54 13.21 -6.03
C SER A 61 -6.62 13.36 -7.24
N ASP A 62 -5.42 13.90 -7.00
CA ASP A 62 -4.37 14.00 -8.02
C ASP A 62 -3.72 12.64 -8.33
N TYR A 63 -4.11 11.59 -7.61
CA TYR A 63 -3.55 10.26 -7.75
C TYR A 63 -4.60 9.27 -8.28
N GLU A 64 -4.12 8.18 -8.87
CA GLU A 64 -5.01 7.13 -9.40
C GLU A 64 -5.43 6.13 -8.33
N TRP A 65 -4.51 5.84 -7.39
CA TRP A 65 -4.68 4.81 -6.38
C TRP A 65 -4.15 5.28 -5.02
N VAL A 66 -4.78 4.76 -3.97
CA VAL A 66 -4.27 4.86 -2.61
C VAL A 66 -4.08 3.45 -2.07
N LEU A 67 -2.89 3.17 -1.56
CA LEU A 67 -2.54 1.88 -0.99
C LEU A 67 -2.25 2.03 0.49
N ALA A 68 -2.81 1.13 1.29
CA ALA A 68 -2.52 1.01 2.71
C ALA A 68 -1.99 -0.38 3.00
N PHE A 69 -0.82 -0.47 3.62
CA PHE A 69 -0.30 -1.69 4.21
C PHE A 69 -0.40 -1.64 5.71
N GLU A 70 -0.79 -2.77 6.32
CA GLU A 70 -0.86 -2.93 7.77
C GLU A 70 -0.05 -4.15 8.19
N ALA A 71 0.67 -4.02 9.30
CA ALA A 71 1.47 -5.09 9.87
C ALA A 71 1.55 -4.96 11.40
N ASP A 72 1.97 -6.03 12.07
CA ASP A 72 2.11 -6.03 13.53
C ASP A 72 3.34 -5.25 14.00
N THR A 73 4.34 -5.11 13.14
CA THR A 73 5.58 -4.40 13.46
C THR A 73 6.02 -3.52 12.29
N LEU A 74 6.76 -2.45 12.61
CA LEU A 74 7.22 -1.48 11.62
C LEU A 74 8.19 -2.08 10.61
N ASP A 75 9.07 -2.98 11.05
CA ASP A 75 10.04 -3.63 10.16
C ASP A 75 9.36 -4.49 9.07
N ARG A 76 8.16 -5.04 9.34
CA ARG A 76 7.40 -5.78 8.35
C ARG A 76 6.88 -4.87 7.24
N LEU A 77 6.50 -3.63 7.56
CA LEU A 77 6.11 -2.63 6.56
C LEU A 77 7.30 -2.20 5.70
N GLU A 78 8.43 -1.88 6.32
CA GLU A 78 9.65 -1.54 5.59
C GLU A 78 10.06 -2.69 4.68
N GLY A 79 10.06 -3.90 5.22
CA GLY A 79 10.46 -5.10 4.50
C GLY A 79 9.60 -5.38 3.27
N VAL A 80 8.26 -5.29 3.36
CA VAL A 80 7.39 -5.56 2.22
C VAL A 80 7.59 -4.54 1.10
N ILE A 81 7.73 -3.26 1.43
CA ILE A 81 7.99 -2.21 0.42
C ILE A 81 9.33 -2.46 -0.27
N HIS A 82 10.37 -2.73 0.49
CA HIS A 82 11.69 -3.02 -0.08
C HIS A 82 11.65 -4.26 -0.98
N HIS A 83 11.03 -5.33 -0.50
CA HIS A 83 10.91 -6.59 -1.26
C HIS A 83 10.16 -6.41 -2.59
N GLN A 84 9.10 -5.63 -2.59
CA GLN A 84 8.29 -5.37 -3.79
C GLN A 84 8.97 -4.47 -4.83
N ARG A 85 10.09 -3.82 -4.50
CA ARG A 85 10.88 -3.04 -5.47
C ARG A 85 11.54 -3.92 -6.54
N TYR A 86 11.66 -5.22 -6.31
CA TYR A 86 12.34 -6.17 -7.20
C TYR A 86 11.39 -6.89 -8.15
N THR A 87 10.17 -6.40 -8.35
CA THR A 87 9.21 -6.96 -9.29
C THR A 87 9.07 -6.07 -10.53
N GLU A 88 8.67 -6.69 -11.65
CA GLU A 88 8.43 -5.99 -12.92
C GLU A 88 7.37 -4.89 -12.79
N ALA A 89 6.40 -5.05 -11.87
CA ALA A 89 5.38 -4.04 -11.61
C ALA A 89 5.96 -2.67 -11.27
N ARG A 90 7.18 -2.62 -10.72
CA ARG A 90 7.90 -1.37 -10.41
C ARG A 90 8.15 -0.51 -11.64
N LEU A 91 8.36 -1.12 -12.81
CA LEU A 91 8.56 -0.40 -14.06
C LEU A 91 7.33 0.41 -14.49
N HIS A 92 6.16 0.07 -13.97
CA HIS A 92 4.88 0.67 -14.33
C HIS A 92 4.30 1.57 -13.25
N VAL A 93 5.16 2.17 -12.44
CA VAL A 93 4.80 3.18 -11.44
C VAL A 93 5.65 4.43 -11.69
N ARG A 94 5.03 5.56 -11.99
CA ARG A 94 5.75 6.83 -12.18
C ARG A 94 5.76 7.71 -10.94
N GLN A 95 4.86 7.47 -9.99
CA GLN A 95 4.81 8.21 -8.73
C GLN A 95 4.19 7.33 -7.64
N ASP A 96 4.80 7.31 -6.46
CA ASP A 96 4.35 6.56 -5.29
C ASP A 96 4.73 7.26 -3.98
N THR A 97 4.65 8.57 -3.96
CA THR A 97 4.92 9.41 -2.78
C THR A 97 3.80 10.44 -2.63
N PRO A 98 3.59 11.00 -1.43
CA PRO A 98 4.29 10.79 -0.16
C PRO A 98 3.86 9.54 0.59
N PHE A 99 4.72 9.06 1.51
CA PHE A 99 4.41 7.99 2.45
C PHE A 99 4.00 8.57 3.81
N TYR A 100 2.94 7.97 4.40
CA TYR A 100 2.49 8.29 5.75
C TYR A 100 2.47 6.99 6.55
N THR A 101 3.28 6.93 7.61
CA THR A 101 3.41 5.71 8.42
C THR A 101 3.25 6.04 9.89
N GLY A 102 2.46 5.25 10.60
CA GLY A 102 2.22 5.45 12.02
C GLY A 102 1.71 4.21 12.73
N SER A 103 1.77 4.26 14.05
CA SER A 103 1.22 3.25 14.92
C SER A 103 -0.26 3.48 15.18
N ARG A 104 -0.98 2.38 15.47
CA ARG A 104 -2.39 2.44 15.85
C ARG A 104 -2.53 3.07 17.23
N VAL A 105 -3.41 4.05 17.33
CA VAL A 105 -3.76 4.71 18.60
C VAL A 105 -5.27 4.94 18.65
N SER A 106 -5.82 5.04 19.86
CA SER A 106 -7.20 5.47 20.04
C SER A 106 -7.31 7.00 19.78
N PRO A 107 -8.51 7.51 19.45
CA PRO A 107 -8.71 8.96 19.33
C PRO A 107 -8.34 9.71 20.60
N ARG A 108 -8.62 9.15 21.77
CA ARG A 108 -8.25 9.73 23.07
C ARG A 108 -6.74 9.82 23.22
N GLU A 109 -6.02 8.72 22.97
CA GLU A 109 -4.57 8.67 23.04
C GLU A 109 -3.93 9.63 22.05
N TRP A 110 -4.46 9.72 20.84
CA TRP A 110 -3.99 10.70 19.85
C TRP A 110 -4.15 12.12 20.35
N ALA A 111 -5.31 12.49 20.92
CA ALA A 111 -5.58 13.81 21.48
C ALA A 111 -4.63 14.14 22.64
N GLU A 112 -4.36 13.19 23.53
CA GLU A 112 -3.45 13.35 24.66
C GLU A 112 -2.00 13.59 24.24
N ARG A 113 -1.59 13.09 23.08
CA ARG A 113 -0.25 13.26 22.53
C ARG A 113 -0.04 14.59 21.81
N GLN A 114 -1.10 15.37 21.57
CA GLN A 114 -0.97 16.62 20.86
C GLN A 114 -0.33 17.69 21.77
N PRO A 115 0.46 18.63 21.19
CA PRO A 115 0.99 19.75 21.95
C PRO A 115 -0.17 20.58 22.56
N ARG A 116 0.02 21.00 23.80
CA ARG A 116 -0.92 21.92 24.44
C ARG A 116 -0.51 23.35 24.14
N ALA A 117 -1.52 24.20 23.90
CA ALA A 117 -1.31 25.63 23.69
C ALA A 117 -0.91 26.32 24.99
#